data_bf0a3e94f9c15e374ac311e4f5e00350
#
_entry.id   bf0a3e94f9c15e374ac311e4f5e00350
#
_cell.length_a   1.000
_cell.length_b   1.000
_cell.length_c   1.000
_cell.angle_alpha   90.00
_cell.angle_beta   90.00
_cell.angle_gamma   90.00
#
_symmetry.space_group_name_H-M   'P 1'
#
loop_
_entity.id
_entity.type
_entity.pdbx_description
1 polymer ?
#
loop_
_entity_poly.entity_id
_entity_poly.type
_entity_poly.pdbx_seq_one_letter_code
_entity_poly.pdbx_strand_id
1 'polypeptide(L)'
;MRTEIRAGIEHIAYFKSIPWCRALIENPSYHTSPTNSRLPKDTNEDSFLGETLQTDRTIRKCLTLNVAPDDNLNPTISIREVLTLFELGNGVNGFPNICHGGFVATLLDEVMGILLRVNQEYLHRVKGEAVEITSMTAYLNMKYLAPVAIPGIVLARTKVEKVEGRKIYTRGSIEDGKGKELTVAECLFVKARKDPRAML
;
A
#
# COMPACT_ATOMS: atom_id res chain seq x y z
N MET A 1 -5.75 11.55 -16.77
CA MET A 1 -6.98 10.68 -16.86
C MET A 1 -6.87 9.56 -17.91
N ARG A 2 -6.72 9.79 -19.23
CA ARG A 2 -6.62 8.67 -20.23
C ARG A 2 -5.35 7.82 -20.06
N THR A 3 -4.21 8.42 -19.78
CA THR A 3 -2.92 7.73 -19.59
C THR A 3 -2.91 6.87 -18.30
N GLU A 4 -3.49 7.37 -17.24
CA GLU A 4 -3.59 6.70 -15.93
C GLU A 4 -4.51 5.47 -15.98
N ILE A 5 -5.67 5.59 -16.66
CA ILE A 5 -6.58 4.47 -16.90
C ILE A 5 -5.86 3.39 -17.71
N ARG A 6 -5.07 3.77 -18.72
CA ARG A 6 -4.31 2.84 -19.55
C ARG A 6 -3.24 2.10 -18.76
N ALA A 7 -2.45 2.81 -17.94
CA ALA A 7 -1.45 2.21 -17.07
C ALA A 7 -2.08 1.23 -16.06
N GLY A 8 -3.21 1.59 -15.46
CA GLY A 8 -3.95 0.70 -14.57
C GLY A 8 -4.41 -0.59 -15.27
N ILE A 9 -4.95 -0.49 -16.48
CA ILE A 9 -5.38 -1.65 -17.29
C ILE A 9 -4.18 -2.53 -17.65
N GLU A 10 -3.04 -1.94 -18.03
CA GLU A 10 -1.81 -2.68 -18.37
C GLU A 10 -1.26 -3.44 -17.17
N HIS A 11 -1.27 -2.86 -15.97
CA HIS A 11 -0.85 -3.54 -14.74
C HIS A 11 -1.78 -4.70 -14.37
N ILE A 12 -3.10 -4.52 -14.48
CA ILE A 12 -4.07 -5.59 -14.25
C ILE A 12 -3.84 -6.74 -15.24
N ALA A 13 -3.70 -6.46 -16.53
CA ALA A 13 -3.46 -7.47 -17.56
C ALA A 13 -2.15 -8.25 -17.29
N TYR A 14 -1.10 -7.53 -16.92
CA TYR A 14 0.19 -8.12 -16.56
C TYR A 14 0.06 -9.07 -15.35
N PHE A 15 -0.47 -8.62 -14.22
CA PHE A 15 -0.61 -9.47 -13.04
C PHE A 15 -1.58 -10.63 -13.28
N LYS A 16 -2.62 -10.47 -14.09
CA LYS A 16 -3.50 -11.59 -14.49
C LYS A 16 -2.80 -12.64 -15.35
N SER A 17 -1.68 -12.34 -15.98
CA SER A 17 -0.89 -13.35 -16.72
C SER A 17 -0.18 -14.34 -15.77
N ILE A 18 -0.10 -14.05 -14.48
CA ILE A 18 0.59 -14.81 -13.45
C ILE A 18 -0.45 -15.56 -12.60
N PRO A 19 -0.42 -16.91 -12.54
CA PRO A 19 -1.52 -17.69 -11.96
C PRO A 19 -1.93 -17.30 -10.54
N TRP A 20 -0.98 -17.12 -9.61
CA TRP A 20 -1.32 -16.79 -8.23
C TRP A 20 -1.81 -15.33 -8.06
N CYS A 21 -1.29 -14.38 -8.86
CA CYS A 21 -1.80 -13.01 -8.89
C CYS A 21 -3.21 -12.97 -9.47
N ARG A 22 -3.47 -13.74 -10.54
CA ARG A 22 -4.80 -13.88 -11.14
C ARG A 22 -5.83 -14.36 -10.11
N ALA A 23 -5.47 -15.38 -9.33
CA ALA A 23 -6.35 -15.92 -8.30
C ALA A 23 -6.76 -14.88 -7.26
N LEU A 24 -5.85 -13.95 -6.90
CA LEU A 24 -6.16 -12.82 -6.01
C LEU A 24 -7.05 -11.79 -6.70
N ILE A 25 -6.75 -11.42 -7.95
CA ILE A 25 -7.48 -10.38 -8.68
C ILE A 25 -8.92 -10.84 -9.02
N GLU A 26 -9.12 -12.12 -9.27
CA GLU A 26 -10.42 -12.71 -9.61
C GLU A 26 -11.20 -13.19 -8.39
N ASN A 27 -10.64 -13.11 -7.20
CA ASN A 27 -11.35 -13.40 -5.96
C ASN A 27 -12.40 -12.31 -5.71
N PRO A 28 -13.70 -12.68 -5.60
CA PRO A 28 -14.80 -11.71 -5.42
C PRO A 28 -14.73 -10.91 -4.13
N SER A 29 -13.92 -11.35 -3.16
CA SER A 29 -13.71 -10.61 -1.90
C SER A 29 -12.82 -9.38 -2.07
N TYR A 30 -12.14 -9.22 -3.20
CA TYR A 30 -11.24 -8.11 -3.46
C TYR A 30 -11.69 -7.28 -4.65
N HIS A 31 -11.48 -5.96 -4.54
CA HIS A 31 -11.70 -5.00 -5.61
C HIS A 31 -10.37 -4.32 -5.95
N THR A 32 -10.05 -4.20 -7.23
CA THR A 32 -8.88 -3.43 -7.68
C THR A 32 -9.12 -1.94 -7.49
N SER A 33 -8.11 -1.24 -7.00
CA SER A 33 -8.10 0.22 -6.87
C SER A 33 -6.80 0.81 -7.42
N PRO A 34 -6.80 2.08 -7.87
CA PRO A 34 -5.56 2.76 -8.21
C PRO A 34 -4.63 2.81 -7.01
N THR A 35 -3.33 2.65 -7.25
CA THR A 35 -2.30 2.93 -6.24
C THR A 35 -1.97 4.41 -6.29
N ASN A 36 -2.67 5.21 -5.48
CA ASN A 36 -2.68 6.67 -5.62
C ASN A 36 -1.32 7.34 -5.43
N SER A 37 -0.45 6.78 -4.60
CA SER A 37 0.95 7.23 -4.46
C SER A 37 1.81 7.02 -5.74
N ARG A 38 1.28 6.32 -6.73
CA ARG A 38 1.93 6.10 -8.03
C ARG A 38 1.36 6.98 -9.15
N LEU A 39 0.35 7.76 -8.85
CA LEU A 39 -0.26 8.66 -9.84
C LEU A 39 0.44 10.03 -9.80
N PRO A 40 0.68 10.65 -10.97
CA PRO A 40 1.21 12.01 -11.05
C PRO A 40 0.34 12.99 -10.25
N LYS A 41 0.97 13.93 -9.57
CA LYS A 41 0.32 14.99 -8.80
C LYS A 41 0.87 16.35 -9.20
N ASP A 42 0.05 17.39 -9.02
CA ASP A 42 0.47 18.78 -9.27
C ASP A 42 1.42 19.30 -8.15
N THR A 43 1.53 18.55 -7.05
CA THR A 43 2.47 18.81 -5.95
C THR A 43 3.63 17.82 -6.00
N ASN A 44 4.62 17.98 -5.12
CA ASN A 44 5.69 17.00 -4.91
C ASN A 44 5.32 15.88 -3.92
N GLU A 45 4.04 15.78 -3.54
CA GLU A 45 3.53 14.68 -2.72
C GLU A 45 3.73 13.36 -3.45
N ASP A 46 4.15 12.32 -2.71
CA ASP A 46 4.42 10.96 -3.21
C ASP A 46 5.51 10.85 -4.30
N SER A 47 6.31 11.91 -4.57
CA SER A 47 7.37 11.85 -5.59
C SER A 47 8.37 10.71 -5.37
N PHE A 48 8.57 10.28 -4.11
CA PHE A 48 9.42 9.13 -3.81
C PHE A 48 8.90 7.84 -4.45
N LEU A 49 7.61 7.52 -4.27
CA LEU A 49 6.97 6.32 -4.84
C LEU A 49 6.56 6.51 -6.30
N GLY A 50 6.05 7.69 -6.64
CA GLY A 50 5.48 8.00 -7.94
C GLY A 50 6.51 8.36 -9.01
N GLU A 51 7.71 8.80 -8.61
CA GLU A 51 8.78 9.23 -9.52
C GLU A 51 10.06 8.44 -9.29
N THR A 52 10.71 8.62 -8.11
CA THR A 52 12.03 8.05 -7.81
C THR A 52 12.04 6.51 -7.88
N LEU A 53 11.00 5.87 -7.36
CA LEU A 53 10.86 4.41 -7.34
C LEU A 53 10.01 3.86 -8.50
N GLN A 54 9.63 4.69 -9.49
CA GLN A 54 8.87 4.27 -10.66
C GLN A 54 9.78 4.02 -11.87
N THR A 55 10.67 3.03 -11.75
CA THR A 55 11.62 2.69 -12.81
C THR A 55 11.65 1.19 -13.08
N ASP A 56 12.20 0.78 -14.24
CA ASP A 56 12.42 -0.63 -14.59
C ASP A 56 13.37 -1.35 -13.63
N ARG A 57 14.16 -0.60 -12.87
CA ARG A 57 15.11 -1.15 -11.91
C ARG A 57 14.56 -1.22 -10.48
N THR A 58 13.48 -0.51 -10.17
CA THR A 58 12.91 -0.41 -8.82
C THR A 58 11.53 -1.07 -8.77
N ILE A 59 10.43 -0.31 -8.65
CA ILE A 59 9.07 -0.84 -8.72
C ILE A 59 8.58 -0.70 -10.16
N ARG A 60 8.60 -1.78 -10.91
CA ARG A 60 8.18 -1.81 -12.31
C ARG A 60 6.68 -1.65 -12.48
N LYS A 61 5.94 -2.42 -11.69
CA LYS A 61 4.47 -2.41 -11.68
C LYS A 61 3.96 -2.58 -10.26
N CYS A 62 2.79 -2.02 -9.99
CA CYS A 62 2.06 -2.30 -8.77
C CYS A 62 0.55 -2.29 -9.03
N LEU A 63 -0.18 -3.04 -8.21
CA LEU A 63 -1.63 -3.12 -8.26
C LEU A 63 -2.16 -3.26 -6.84
N THR A 64 -3.03 -2.36 -6.44
CA THR A 64 -3.68 -2.39 -5.14
C THR A 64 -5.04 -3.08 -5.25
N LEU A 65 -5.35 -3.91 -4.26
CA LEU A 65 -6.64 -4.54 -4.05
C LEU A 65 -7.09 -4.26 -2.62
N ASN A 66 -8.37 -4.08 -2.41
CA ASN A 66 -8.96 -3.88 -1.09
C ASN A 66 -10.21 -4.75 -0.90
N VAL A 67 -10.49 -5.13 0.33
CA VAL A 67 -11.74 -5.78 0.68
C VAL A 67 -12.91 -4.81 0.56
N ALA A 68 -14.13 -5.37 0.44
CA ALA A 68 -15.33 -4.56 0.47
C ALA A 68 -15.42 -3.75 1.78
N PRO A 69 -15.91 -2.51 1.72
CA PRO A 69 -16.11 -1.71 2.93
C PRO A 69 -17.14 -2.34 3.87
N ASP A 70 -16.89 -2.22 5.18
CA ASP A 70 -17.82 -2.55 6.25
C ASP A 70 -17.97 -1.31 7.16
N ASP A 71 -19.05 -0.59 7.01
CA ASP A 71 -19.32 0.65 7.75
C ASP A 71 -19.64 0.44 9.24
N ASN A 72 -19.87 -0.82 9.65
CA ASN A 72 -20.06 -1.18 11.05
C ASN A 72 -18.75 -1.39 11.81
N LEU A 73 -17.63 -1.45 11.09
CA LEU A 73 -16.33 -1.78 11.68
C LEU A 73 -15.81 -0.67 12.61
N ASN A 74 -15.77 0.56 12.11
CA ASN A 74 -15.32 1.74 12.86
C ASN A 74 -15.72 3.02 12.12
N PRO A 75 -16.06 4.12 12.81
CA PRO A 75 -16.45 5.39 12.15
C PRO A 75 -15.43 5.95 11.15
N THR A 76 -14.16 5.61 11.29
CA THR A 76 -13.07 6.13 10.45
C THR A 76 -12.34 5.05 9.64
N ILE A 77 -12.73 3.78 9.76
CA ILE A 77 -12.16 2.64 9.05
C ILE A 77 -13.30 1.75 8.59
N SER A 78 -13.60 1.78 7.31
CA SER A 78 -14.56 0.88 6.66
C SER A 78 -13.88 -0.23 5.86
N ILE A 79 -12.66 0.04 5.36
CA ILE A 79 -11.85 -0.93 4.62
C ILE A 79 -10.76 -1.45 5.57
N ARG A 80 -10.90 -2.72 5.96
CA ARG A 80 -10.04 -3.33 6.98
C ARG A 80 -8.69 -3.79 6.44
N GLU A 81 -8.64 -4.20 5.19
CA GLU A 81 -7.48 -4.85 4.59
C GLU A 81 -7.22 -4.33 3.18
N VAL A 82 -5.94 -4.13 2.88
CA VAL A 82 -5.43 -3.79 1.55
C VAL A 82 -4.28 -4.73 1.22
N LEU A 83 -4.24 -5.15 -0.04
CA LEU A 83 -3.16 -5.92 -0.65
C LEU A 83 -2.55 -5.10 -1.79
N THR A 84 -1.23 -5.13 -1.93
CA THR A 84 -0.57 -4.53 -3.08
C THR A 84 0.43 -5.52 -3.69
N LEU A 85 0.24 -5.84 -4.95
CA LEU A 85 1.19 -6.60 -5.75
C LEU A 85 2.27 -5.64 -6.26
N PHE A 86 3.54 -6.01 -6.08
CA PHE A 86 4.69 -5.27 -6.61
C PHE A 86 5.54 -6.18 -7.50
N GLU A 87 5.82 -5.73 -8.72
CA GLU A 87 6.90 -6.28 -9.53
C GLU A 87 8.17 -5.46 -9.26
N LEU A 88 9.19 -6.10 -8.71
CA LEU A 88 10.43 -5.48 -8.30
C LEU A 88 11.58 -5.79 -9.26
N GLY A 89 12.36 -4.76 -9.57
CA GLY A 89 13.60 -4.87 -10.33
C GLY A 89 14.81 -5.13 -9.44
N ASN A 90 15.99 -5.25 -10.06
CA ASN A 90 17.26 -5.53 -9.38
C ASN A 90 17.99 -4.28 -8.86
N GLY A 91 17.45 -3.09 -9.08
CA GLY A 91 18.03 -1.82 -8.60
C GLY A 91 17.86 -1.58 -7.10
N VAL A 92 17.10 -2.45 -6.42
CA VAL A 92 16.85 -2.37 -4.97
C VAL A 92 17.47 -3.54 -4.20
N ASN A 93 18.51 -4.16 -4.77
CA ASN A 93 19.28 -5.21 -4.11
C ASN A 93 20.07 -4.70 -2.90
N GLY A 94 20.04 -5.46 -1.81
CA GLY A 94 21.00 -5.34 -0.70
C GLY A 94 22.14 -6.35 -0.82
N PHE A 95 21.79 -7.59 -1.22
CA PHE A 95 22.71 -8.66 -1.62
C PHE A 95 22.35 -9.14 -3.02
N PRO A 96 23.21 -9.91 -3.72
CA PRO A 96 22.87 -10.44 -5.03
C PRO A 96 21.51 -11.17 -5.02
N ASN A 97 20.56 -10.69 -5.83
CA ASN A 97 19.20 -11.20 -5.96
C ASN A 97 18.35 -11.20 -4.67
N ILE A 98 18.72 -10.41 -3.68
CA ILE A 98 17.97 -10.23 -2.43
C ILE A 98 17.67 -8.76 -2.23
N CYS A 99 16.42 -8.44 -1.99
CA CYS A 99 15.93 -7.09 -1.74
C CYS A 99 16.59 -6.48 -0.50
N HIS A 100 16.98 -5.21 -0.59
CA HIS A 100 17.52 -4.47 0.56
C HIS A 100 16.46 -4.34 1.67
N GLY A 101 16.84 -4.62 2.92
CA GLY A 101 15.91 -4.59 4.05
C GLY A 101 15.23 -3.23 4.25
N GLY A 102 15.95 -2.13 4.05
CA GLY A 102 15.37 -0.78 4.09
C GLY A 102 14.33 -0.54 3.00
N PHE A 103 14.52 -1.14 1.80
CA PHE A 103 13.51 -1.06 0.75
C PHE A 103 12.26 -1.88 1.07
N VAL A 104 12.41 -3.04 1.70
CA VAL A 104 11.28 -3.83 2.24
C VAL A 104 10.51 -3.02 3.28
N ALA A 105 11.21 -2.26 4.14
CA ALA A 105 10.58 -1.34 5.09
C ALA A 105 9.78 -0.24 4.38
N THR A 106 10.34 0.35 3.32
CA THR A 106 9.64 1.34 2.48
C THR A 106 8.35 0.78 1.90
N LEU A 107 8.36 -0.45 1.36
CA LEU A 107 7.16 -1.08 0.81
C LEU A 107 6.08 -1.30 1.88
N LEU A 108 6.47 -1.71 3.10
CA LEU A 108 5.51 -1.94 4.18
C LEU A 108 4.95 -0.63 4.73
N ASP A 109 5.77 0.39 4.94
CA ASP A 109 5.29 1.73 5.34
C ASP A 109 4.29 2.29 4.32
N GLU A 110 4.63 2.16 3.05
CA GLU A 110 3.77 2.60 1.94
C GLU A 110 2.42 1.90 1.93
N VAL A 111 2.39 0.57 1.97
CA VAL A 111 1.13 -0.18 1.88
C VAL A 111 0.25 0.04 3.10
N MET A 112 0.84 0.25 4.27
CA MET A 112 0.11 0.64 5.48
C MET A 112 -0.45 2.06 5.34
N GLY A 113 0.27 2.99 4.70
CA GLY A 113 -0.23 4.32 4.33
C GLY A 113 -1.37 4.26 3.31
N ILE A 114 -1.25 3.41 2.28
CA ILE A 114 -2.30 3.16 1.29
C ILE A 114 -3.61 2.70 1.96
N LEU A 115 -3.55 1.83 2.96
CA LEU A 115 -4.73 1.39 3.70
C LEU A 115 -5.47 2.57 4.35
N LEU A 116 -4.75 3.52 4.93
CA LEU A 116 -5.36 4.72 5.52
C LEU A 116 -5.94 5.63 4.44
N ARG A 117 -5.21 5.80 3.33
CA ARG A 117 -5.65 6.63 2.19
C ARG A 117 -6.93 6.10 1.56
N VAL A 118 -7.01 4.81 1.28
CA VAL A 118 -8.21 4.17 0.71
C VAL A 118 -9.43 4.36 1.61
N ASN A 119 -9.27 4.29 2.93
CA ASN A 119 -10.35 4.59 3.87
C ASN A 119 -10.79 6.06 3.81
N GLN A 120 -9.86 7.00 3.77
CA GLN A 120 -10.16 8.42 3.65
C GLN A 120 -10.93 8.76 2.37
N GLU A 121 -10.49 8.20 1.24
CA GLU A 121 -11.15 8.39 -0.06
C GLU A 121 -12.54 7.77 -0.08
N TYR A 122 -12.71 6.60 0.53
CA TYR A 122 -14.03 5.98 0.70
C TYR A 122 -14.95 6.87 1.51
N LEU A 123 -14.53 7.33 2.69
CA LEU A 123 -15.33 8.20 3.57
C LEU A 123 -15.65 9.53 2.90
N HIS A 124 -14.73 10.13 2.18
CA HIS A 124 -14.98 11.33 1.38
C HIS A 124 -16.10 11.11 0.36
N ARG A 125 -16.00 10.02 -0.40
CA ARG A 125 -16.96 9.70 -1.46
C ARG A 125 -18.37 9.38 -0.92
N VAL A 126 -18.45 8.67 0.22
CA VAL A 126 -19.72 8.19 0.78
C VAL A 126 -20.35 9.17 1.74
N LYS A 127 -19.54 9.85 2.57
CA LYS A 127 -20.02 10.74 3.63
C LYS A 127 -19.79 12.23 3.34
N GLY A 128 -19.10 12.56 2.24
CA GLY A 128 -18.75 13.96 1.93
C GLY A 128 -17.71 14.57 2.90
N GLU A 129 -17.05 13.73 3.70
CA GLU A 129 -16.02 14.19 4.64
C GLU A 129 -14.79 14.71 3.87
N ALA A 130 -14.14 15.77 4.35
CA ALA A 130 -12.92 16.26 3.72
C ALA A 130 -11.81 15.20 3.81
N VAL A 131 -11.11 14.95 2.69
CA VAL A 131 -9.93 14.08 2.67
C VAL A 131 -8.78 14.86 3.32
N GLU A 132 -8.65 14.73 4.62
CA GLU A 132 -7.50 15.24 5.35
C GLU A 132 -6.52 14.10 5.58
N ILE A 133 -5.42 14.04 4.81
CA ILE A 133 -4.31 13.14 5.08
C ILE A 133 -3.54 13.71 6.27
N THR A 134 -3.91 13.26 7.45
CA THR A 134 -3.35 13.81 8.67
C THR A 134 -2.74 12.75 9.58
N SER A 135 -2.56 11.53 9.07
CA SER A 135 -1.93 10.45 9.84
C SER A 135 -0.47 10.31 9.43
N MET A 136 0.42 10.32 10.41
CA MET A 136 1.86 10.14 10.20
C MET A 136 2.33 8.87 10.89
N THR A 137 3.30 8.18 10.30
CA THR A 137 3.98 7.04 10.89
C THR A 137 4.72 7.48 12.15
N ALA A 138 4.33 6.93 13.31
CA ALA A 138 4.99 7.19 14.57
C ALA A 138 6.08 6.15 14.85
N TYR A 139 5.83 4.88 14.49
CA TYR A 139 6.86 3.84 14.47
C TYR A 139 6.48 2.74 13.48
N LEU A 140 7.52 2.01 13.01
CA LEU A 140 7.43 0.81 12.22
C LEU A 140 8.38 -0.24 12.80
N ASN A 141 7.83 -1.28 13.42
CA ASN A 141 8.58 -2.39 13.99
C ASN A 141 8.56 -3.58 13.04
N MET A 142 9.72 -4.08 12.65
CA MET A 142 9.83 -5.12 11.62
C MET A 142 10.55 -6.37 12.11
N LYS A 143 10.13 -7.52 11.57
CA LYS A 143 10.83 -8.81 11.69
C LYS A 143 11.05 -9.38 10.30
N TYR A 144 12.32 -9.56 9.92
CA TYR A 144 12.72 -10.22 8.68
C TYR A 144 12.79 -11.72 8.93
N LEU A 145 11.90 -12.48 8.31
CA LEU A 145 11.75 -13.94 8.54
C LEU A 145 12.50 -14.76 7.50
N ALA A 146 12.54 -14.23 6.25
CA ALA A 146 13.26 -14.85 5.14
C ALA A 146 13.69 -13.79 4.11
N PRO A 147 14.68 -14.10 3.25
CA PRO A 147 15.07 -13.22 2.17
C PRO A 147 13.93 -12.98 1.18
N VAL A 148 13.79 -11.75 0.73
CA VAL A 148 12.88 -11.36 -0.37
C VAL A 148 13.66 -11.45 -1.67
N ALA A 149 13.39 -12.48 -2.48
CA ALA A 149 14.08 -12.69 -3.76
C ALA A 149 13.63 -11.68 -4.82
N ILE A 150 14.58 -11.04 -5.51
CA ILE A 150 14.36 -10.10 -6.63
C ILE A 150 15.41 -10.32 -7.74
N PRO A 151 15.09 -10.02 -9.02
CA PRO A 151 13.82 -9.47 -9.49
C PRO A 151 12.70 -10.49 -9.33
N GLY A 152 11.48 -9.99 -9.05
CA GLY A 152 10.34 -10.87 -8.82
C GLY A 152 9.08 -10.11 -8.38
N ILE A 153 8.06 -10.87 -8.07
CA ILE A 153 6.78 -10.32 -7.60
C ILE A 153 6.57 -10.71 -6.14
N VAL A 154 6.18 -9.72 -5.35
CA VAL A 154 5.79 -9.89 -3.95
C VAL A 154 4.39 -9.36 -3.73
N LEU A 155 3.72 -9.90 -2.72
CA LEU A 155 2.49 -9.38 -2.17
C LEU A 155 2.80 -8.65 -0.86
N ALA A 156 2.45 -7.38 -0.78
CA ALA A 156 2.37 -6.68 0.49
C ALA A 156 0.92 -6.70 0.95
N ARG A 157 0.68 -7.24 2.14
CA ARG A 157 -0.63 -7.28 2.78
C ARG A 157 -0.62 -6.38 3.99
N THR A 158 -1.67 -5.61 4.21
CA THR A 158 -1.82 -4.82 5.43
C THR A 158 -3.26 -4.81 5.92
N LYS A 159 -3.42 -4.81 7.23
CA LYS A 159 -4.73 -4.72 7.89
C LYS A 159 -4.68 -3.82 9.11
N VAL A 160 -5.83 -3.22 9.43
CA VAL A 160 -6.02 -2.51 10.70
C VAL A 160 -6.23 -3.55 11.80
N GLU A 161 -5.42 -3.47 12.84
CA GLU A 161 -5.56 -4.29 14.04
C GLU A 161 -6.45 -3.59 15.07
N LYS A 162 -6.25 -2.27 15.26
CA LYS A 162 -6.90 -1.52 16.33
C LYS A 162 -6.93 -0.02 16.01
N VAL A 163 -7.98 0.65 16.49
CA VAL A 163 -8.09 2.12 16.49
C VAL A 163 -8.38 2.59 17.91
N GLU A 164 -7.55 3.51 18.42
CA GLU A 164 -7.69 4.12 19.75
C GLU A 164 -7.59 5.64 19.65
N GLY A 165 -8.72 6.30 19.57
CA GLY A 165 -8.76 7.75 19.38
C GLY A 165 -8.03 8.17 18.10
N ARG A 166 -6.88 8.85 18.24
CA ARG A 166 -6.05 9.26 17.11
C ARG A 166 -5.01 8.23 16.65
N LYS A 167 -4.89 7.11 17.36
CA LYS A 167 -3.90 6.06 17.11
C LYS A 167 -4.53 4.96 16.28
N ILE A 168 -3.87 4.59 15.18
CA ILE A 168 -4.27 3.49 14.30
C ILE A 168 -3.11 2.50 14.26
N TYR A 169 -3.36 1.31 14.75
CA TYR A 169 -2.39 0.20 14.76
C TYR A 169 -2.66 -0.69 13.56
N THR A 170 -1.64 -0.94 12.78
CA THR A 170 -1.71 -1.80 11.59
C THR A 170 -0.67 -2.91 11.68
N ARG A 171 -1.00 -4.05 11.07
CA ARG A 171 -0.05 -5.14 10.82
C ARG A 171 0.10 -5.30 9.31
N GLY A 172 1.33 -5.49 8.85
CA GLY A 172 1.63 -5.77 7.45
C GLY A 172 2.59 -6.94 7.31
N SER A 173 2.58 -7.55 6.12
CA SER A 173 3.53 -8.58 5.71
C SER A 173 3.96 -8.38 4.26
N ILE A 174 5.19 -8.81 3.96
CA ILE A 174 5.61 -9.13 2.59
C ILE A 174 5.55 -10.63 2.44
N GLU A 175 4.81 -11.09 1.42
CA GLU A 175 4.55 -12.50 1.17
C GLU A 175 5.08 -12.90 -0.22
N ASP A 176 5.47 -14.16 -0.36
CA ASP A 176 5.75 -14.76 -1.66
C ASP A 176 4.44 -15.23 -2.34
N GLY A 177 4.54 -15.64 -3.60
CA GLY A 177 3.38 -16.16 -4.36
C GLY A 177 2.81 -17.49 -3.84
N LYS A 178 3.37 -18.03 -2.76
CA LYS A 178 2.91 -19.27 -2.10
C LYS A 178 2.27 -19.00 -0.74
N GLY A 179 2.09 -17.73 -0.37
CA GLY A 179 1.50 -17.31 0.90
C GLY A 179 2.44 -17.37 2.11
N LYS A 180 3.77 -17.52 1.89
CA LYS A 180 4.75 -17.49 2.97
C LYS A 180 5.08 -16.04 3.31
N GLU A 181 4.92 -15.65 4.59
CA GLU A 181 5.42 -14.37 5.09
C GLU A 181 6.96 -14.37 5.11
N LEU A 182 7.55 -13.40 4.40
CA LEU A 182 8.99 -13.18 4.33
C LEU A 182 9.43 -12.09 5.31
N THR A 183 8.56 -11.12 5.54
CA THR A 183 8.75 -10.04 6.51
C THR A 183 7.40 -9.68 7.11
N VAL A 184 7.37 -9.37 8.39
CA VAL A 184 6.17 -8.86 9.07
C VAL A 184 6.50 -7.56 9.77
N ALA A 185 5.51 -6.68 9.89
CA ALA A 185 5.66 -5.40 10.56
C ALA A 185 4.40 -5.02 11.34
N GLU A 186 4.63 -4.27 12.42
CA GLU A 186 3.61 -3.55 13.18
C GLU A 186 3.89 -2.05 13.06
N CYS A 187 2.87 -1.29 12.76
CA CYS A 187 2.99 0.16 12.60
C CYS A 187 1.94 0.88 13.44
N LEU A 188 2.35 2.00 14.00
CA LEU A 188 1.45 2.97 14.60
C LEU A 188 1.42 4.24 13.75
N PHE A 189 0.23 4.56 13.28
CA PHE A 189 -0.07 5.88 12.73
C PHE A 189 -0.77 6.74 13.78
N VAL A 190 -0.45 8.04 13.76
CA VAL A 190 -1.08 9.03 14.64
C VAL A 190 -1.67 10.14 13.80
N LYS A 191 -2.99 10.34 13.91
CA LYS A 191 -3.67 11.47 13.29
C LYS A 191 -3.14 12.78 13.88
N ALA A 192 -2.74 13.72 13.03
CA ALA A 192 -2.32 15.05 13.46
C ALA A 192 -3.42 15.73 14.31
N ARG A 193 -3.05 16.62 15.20
CA ARG A 193 -4.03 17.51 15.84
C ARG A 193 -4.44 18.56 14.81
N LYS A 194 -5.74 18.83 14.68
CA LYS A 194 -6.18 20.05 14.02
C LYS A 194 -5.67 21.21 14.88
N ASP A 195 -4.59 21.85 14.45
CA ASP A 195 -4.17 23.09 15.08
C ASP A 195 -5.02 24.22 14.46
N PRO A 196 -5.88 24.86 15.24
CA PRO A 196 -6.68 25.99 14.75
C PRO A 196 -5.81 27.17 14.24
N ARG A 197 -4.50 27.17 14.54
CA ARG A 197 -3.54 28.22 14.17
C ARG A 197 -2.72 27.90 12.91
N ALA A 198 -2.79 26.68 12.38
CA ALA A 198 -2.06 26.27 11.18
C ALA A 198 -2.78 26.63 9.87
N MET A 199 -3.82 27.45 9.92
CA MET A 199 -4.59 27.92 8.75
C MET A 199 -4.39 29.42 8.48
N LEU A 200 -3.21 29.97 8.82
CA LEU A 200 -2.81 31.33 8.42
C LEU A 200 -1.61 31.31 7.51
#